data_a71c78c0658670a17990c08504b341b2
#
_entry.id   a71c78c0658670a17990c08504b341b2
#
_cell.length_a   1.000
_cell.length_b   1.000
_cell.length_c   1.000
_cell.angle_alpha   90.00
_cell.angle_beta   90.00
_cell.angle_gamma   90.00
#
_symmetry.space_group_name_H-M   'P 1'
#
loop_
_entity.id
_entity.type
_entity.pdbx_description
1 polymer ?
#
loop_
_entity_poly.entity_id
_entity_poly.type
_entity_poly.pdbx_seq_one_letter_code
_entity_poly.pdbx_strand_id
1 'polypeptide(L)'
;MPFLLRTLILWLHLLAAMTWIGGLVFLVLVVFPTLAWAFPTGERLRCALSLEARFRVILWPAVGMVLFTGLVNLMNVWYATVVTVGSISPTFVPLLSVKLGLVVGMIAVQAVQQLLIYPRRVAALSDVSAGVQNVPLPFRTWQRLALLLYGALLGLAGGAVFCAVLLRG
;
A
#
# COMPACT_ATOMS: atom_id res chain seq x y z
N MET A 1 -19.96 -18.78 -11.92
CA MET A 1 -20.55 -17.54 -11.32
C MET A 1 -21.32 -16.75 -12.39
N PRO A 2 -22.47 -16.10 -12.04
CA PRO A 2 -23.17 -15.19 -12.93
C PRO A 2 -22.24 -14.03 -13.39
N PHE A 3 -22.39 -13.60 -14.65
CA PHE A 3 -21.57 -12.53 -15.25
C PHE A 3 -21.53 -11.25 -14.39
N LEU A 4 -22.69 -10.81 -13.90
CA LEU A 4 -22.80 -9.61 -13.07
C LEU A 4 -21.99 -9.71 -11.76
N LEU A 5 -22.01 -10.85 -11.10
CA LEU A 5 -21.26 -11.05 -9.85
C LEU A 5 -19.74 -11.01 -10.09
N ARG A 6 -19.26 -11.63 -11.16
CA ARG A 6 -17.84 -11.57 -11.55
C ARG A 6 -17.39 -10.13 -11.85
N THR A 7 -18.22 -9.38 -12.56
CA THR A 7 -17.95 -7.97 -12.87
C THR A 7 -17.92 -7.12 -11.62
N LEU A 8 -18.85 -7.32 -10.69
CA LEU A 8 -18.89 -6.60 -9.42
C LEU A 8 -17.65 -6.87 -8.56
N ILE A 9 -17.23 -8.12 -8.44
CA ILE A 9 -16.02 -8.50 -7.68
C ILE A 9 -14.77 -7.84 -8.29
N LEU A 10 -14.67 -7.81 -9.63
CA LEU A 10 -13.56 -7.14 -10.30
C LEU A 10 -13.56 -5.63 -10.04
N TRP A 11 -14.73 -4.99 -10.10
CA TRP A 11 -14.90 -3.57 -9.78
C TRP A 11 -14.48 -3.26 -8.33
N LEU A 12 -14.94 -4.05 -7.38
CA LEU A 12 -14.56 -3.90 -5.97
C LEU A 12 -13.05 -4.07 -5.78
N HIS A 13 -12.43 -5.02 -6.48
CA HIS A 13 -10.99 -5.23 -6.45
C HIS A 13 -10.23 -3.99 -6.97
N LEU A 14 -10.67 -3.43 -8.08
CA LEU A 14 -10.05 -2.24 -8.67
C LEU A 14 -10.22 -1.01 -7.78
N LEU A 15 -11.42 -0.78 -7.25
CA LEU A 15 -11.68 0.34 -6.34
C LEU A 15 -10.83 0.25 -5.08
N ALA A 16 -10.73 -0.93 -4.47
CA ALA A 16 -9.90 -1.15 -3.29
C ALA A 16 -8.40 -0.96 -3.59
N ALA A 17 -7.93 -1.46 -4.73
CA ALA A 17 -6.55 -1.26 -5.18
C ALA A 17 -6.24 0.22 -5.46
N MET A 18 -7.15 0.94 -6.12
CA MET A 18 -7.04 2.39 -6.35
C MET A 18 -7.01 3.16 -5.02
N THR A 19 -7.83 2.78 -4.05
CA THR A 19 -7.84 3.41 -2.72
C THR A 19 -6.52 3.18 -2.00
N TRP A 20 -5.99 1.97 -2.02
CA TRP A 20 -4.71 1.65 -1.37
C TRP A 20 -3.55 2.34 -2.06
N ILE A 21 -3.34 2.08 -3.35
CA ILE A 21 -2.18 2.61 -4.11
C ILE A 21 -2.32 4.11 -4.32
N GLY A 22 -3.49 4.59 -4.75
CA GLY A 22 -3.76 6.01 -4.97
C GLY A 22 -3.64 6.84 -3.70
N GLY A 23 -4.08 6.31 -2.56
CA GLY A 23 -3.90 6.94 -1.25
C GLY A 23 -2.43 7.07 -0.86
N LEU A 24 -1.59 6.04 -1.11
CA LEU A 24 -0.14 6.12 -0.89
C LEU A 24 0.52 7.16 -1.80
N VAL A 25 0.17 7.16 -3.09
CA VAL A 25 0.65 8.16 -4.07
C VAL A 25 0.29 9.57 -3.61
N PHE A 26 -0.97 9.78 -3.20
CA PHE A 26 -1.44 11.07 -2.72
C PHE A 26 -0.68 11.54 -1.46
N LEU A 27 -0.48 10.65 -0.49
CA LEU A 27 0.31 10.98 0.72
C LEU A 27 1.73 11.41 0.38
N VAL A 28 2.41 10.65 -0.50
CA VAL A 28 3.84 10.88 -0.80
C VAL A 28 4.05 12.08 -1.71
N LEU A 29 3.24 12.23 -2.75
CA LEU A 29 3.46 13.25 -3.78
C LEU A 29 2.75 14.57 -3.50
N VAL A 30 1.68 14.56 -2.69
CA VAL A 30 0.89 15.77 -2.41
C VAL A 30 1.01 16.16 -0.94
N VAL A 31 0.60 15.28 -0.04
CA VAL A 31 0.46 15.64 1.39
C VAL A 31 1.81 15.96 2.02
N PHE A 32 2.80 15.10 1.90
CA PHE A 32 4.10 15.32 2.55
C PHE A 32 4.86 16.53 2.01
N PRO A 33 4.93 16.78 0.69
CA PRO A 33 5.54 18.02 0.19
C PRO A 33 4.77 19.28 0.62
N THR A 34 3.43 19.27 0.54
CA THR A 34 2.61 20.42 0.95
C THR A 34 2.81 20.76 2.43
N LEU A 35 2.81 19.76 3.31
CA LEU A 35 3.11 19.96 4.73
C LEU A 35 4.53 20.48 4.96
N ALA A 36 5.48 20.08 4.13
CA ALA A 36 6.86 20.54 4.23
C ALA A 36 7.00 22.04 3.92
N TRP A 37 6.14 22.57 3.06
CA TRP A 37 6.11 23.97 2.66
C TRP A 37 5.27 24.84 3.63
N ALA A 38 4.15 24.31 4.09
CA ALA A 38 3.14 25.09 4.83
C ALA A 38 3.44 25.23 6.32
N PHE A 39 4.21 24.31 6.93
CA PHE A 39 4.34 24.24 8.38
C PHE A 39 5.80 24.09 8.86
N PRO A 40 6.14 24.70 10.02
CA PRO A 40 7.41 24.42 10.71
C PRO A 40 7.48 22.95 11.17
N THR A 41 8.69 22.46 11.43
CA THR A 41 8.98 21.03 11.58
C THR A 41 8.09 20.31 12.60
N GLY A 42 7.79 20.92 13.75
CA GLY A 42 6.96 20.29 14.80
C GLY A 42 5.50 20.13 14.40
N GLU A 43 4.88 21.20 13.85
CA GLU A 43 3.47 21.19 13.40
C GLU A 43 3.29 20.28 12.21
N ARG A 44 4.22 20.35 11.24
CA ARG A 44 4.25 19.46 10.07
C ARG A 44 4.20 18.00 10.48
N LEU A 45 4.98 17.63 11.50
CA LEU A 45 5.03 16.28 11.98
C LEU A 45 3.71 15.84 12.60
N ARG A 46 3.11 16.69 13.46
CA ARG A 46 1.79 16.42 14.07
C ARG A 46 0.73 16.21 13.00
N CYS A 47 0.66 17.09 12.00
CA CYS A 47 -0.25 16.98 10.88
C CYS A 47 -0.02 15.68 10.08
N ALA A 48 1.23 15.37 9.73
CA ALA A 48 1.58 14.15 8.99
C ALA A 48 1.14 12.89 9.74
N LEU A 49 1.46 12.77 11.04
CA LEU A 49 1.08 11.63 11.86
C LEU A 49 -0.44 11.50 12.03
N SER A 50 -1.16 12.62 12.19
CA SER A 50 -2.62 12.59 12.28
C SER A 50 -3.28 12.13 10.98
N LEU A 51 -2.77 12.56 9.82
CA LEU A 51 -3.23 12.13 8.51
C LEU A 51 -2.91 10.65 8.25
N GLU A 52 -1.70 10.21 8.60
CA GLU A 52 -1.33 8.79 8.52
C GLU A 52 -2.23 7.92 9.40
N ALA A 53 -2.60 8.39 10.61
CA ALA A 53 -3.51 7.68 11.49
C ALA A 53 -4.90 7.51 10.89
N ARG A 54 -5.45 8.58 10.30
CA ARG A 54 -6.75 8.53 9.61
C ARG A 54 -6.71 7.66 8.36
N PHE A 55 -5.64 7.80 7.57
CA PHE A 55 -5.46 6.99 6.36
C PHE A 55 -5.38 5.50 6.68
N ARG A 56 -4.76 5.12 7.80
CA ARG A 56 -4.67 3.73 8.26
C ARG A 56 -6.05 3.07 8.44
N VAL A 57 -7.06 3.81 8.91
CA VAL A 57 -8.42 3.30 9.10
C VAL A 57 -9.06 2.91 7.77
N ILE A 58 -8.71 3.61 6.69
CA ILE A 58 -9.21 3.32 5.33
C ILE A 58 -8.33 2.25 4.65
N LEU A 59 -7.03 2.31 4.90
CA LEU A 59 -6.03 1.46 4.26
C LEU A 59 -6.26 -0.03 4.53
N TRP A 60 -6.41 -0.43 5.79
CA TRP A 60 -6.52 -1.84 6.14
C TRP A 60 -7.77 -2.53 5.60
N PRO A 61 -8.97 -1.92 5.66
CA PRO A 61 -10.13 -2.44 4.93
C PRO A 61 -9.89 -2.54 3.42
N ALA A 62 -9.23 -1.56 2.79
CA ALA A 62 -8.90 -1.63 1.36
C ALA A 62 -7.95 -2.80 1.06
N VAL A 63 -6.91 -3.01 1.85
CA VAL A 63 -6.00 -4.16 1.72
C VAL A 63 -6.76 -5.48 1.86
N GLY A 64 -7.61 -5.61 2.89
CA GLY A 64 -8.46 -6.79 3.10
C GLY A 64 -9.38 -7.05 1.90
N MET A 65 -9.99 -6.00 1.34
CA MET A 65 -10.84 -6.11 0.16
C MET A 65 -10.06 -6.52 -1.08
N VAL A 66 -8.85 -5.98 -1.30
CA VAL A 66 -7.96 -6.39 -2.40
C VAL A 66 -7.60 -7.87 -2.28
N LEU A 67 -7.25 -8.35 -1.09
CA LEU A 67 -6.91 -9.75 -0.87
C LEU A 67 -8.10 -10.67 -1.09
N PHE A 68 -9.25 -10.35 -0.50
CA PHE A 68 -10.47 -11.15 -0.64
C PHE A 68 -10.92 -11.24 -2.09
N THR A 69 -11.10 -10.09 -2.75
CA THR A 69 -11.56 -10.06 -4.15
C THR A 69 -10.51 -10.61 -5.11
N GLY A 70 -9.22 -10.41 -4.80
CA GLY A 70 -8.12 -10.98 -5.55
C GLY A 70 -8.11 -12.51 -5.50
N LEU A 71 -8.35 -13.10 -4.33
CA LEU A 71 -8.46 -14.54 -4.16
C LEU A 71 -9.65 -15.11 -4.95
N VAL A 72 -10.81 -14.48 -4.86
CA VAL A 72 -11.99 -14.89 -5.63
C VAL A 72 -11.75 -14.80 -7.14
N ASN A 73 -11.12 -13.73 -7.61
CA ASN A 73 -10.75 -13.58 -9.02
C ASN A 73 -9.75 -14.65 -9.45
N LEU A 74 -8.76 -14.97 -8.61
CA LEU A 74 -7.79 -16.03 -8.88
C LEU A 74 -8.47 -17.40 -9.01
N MET A 75 -9.39 -17.73 -8.09
CA MET A 75 -10.15 -18.99 -8.14
C MET A 75 -11.01 -19.08 -9.41
N ASN A 76 -11.63 -17.97 -9.81
CA ASN A 76 -12.43 -17.93 -11.04
C ASN A 76 -11.57 -18.15 -12.30
N VAL A 77 -10.38 -17.51 -12.38
CA VAL A 77 -9.46 -17.68 -13.50
C VAL A 77 -8.90 -19.11 -13.51
N TRP A 78 -8.47 -19.60 -12.36
CA TRP A 78 -7.96 -20.97 -12.24
C TRP A 78 -8.98 -22.01 -12.71
N TYR A 79 -10.22 -21.92 -12.20
CA TYR A 79 -11.30 -22.82 -12.60
C TYR A 79 -11.59 -22.74 -14.10
N ALA A 80 -11.69 -21.53 -14.65
CA ALA A 80 -11.93 -21.36 -16.08
C ALA A 80 -10.80 -21.95 -16.93
N THR A 81 -9.54 -21.73 -16.54
CA THR A 81 -8.39 -22.17 -17.32
C THR A 81 -8.17 -23.69 -17.23
N VAL A 82 -8.19 -24.25 -16.03
CA VAL A 82 -7.90 -25.67 -15.80
C VAL A 82 -9.07 -26.55 -16.22
N VAL A 83 -10.31 -26.15 -15.91
CA VAL A 83 -11.48 -26.99 -16.11
C VAL A 83 -12.06 -26.86 -17.53
N THR A 84 -11.99 -25.66 -18.14
CA THR A 84 -12.62 -25.44 -19.45
C THR A 84 -11.64 -25.51 -20.62
N VAL A 85 -10.38 -25.09 -20.44
CA VAL A 85 -9.37 -25.04 -21.51
C VAL A 85 -8.39 -26.23 -21.42
N GLY A 86 -8.24 -26.83 -20.25
CA GLY A 86 -7.35 -28.00 -20.03
C GLY A 86 -5.86 -27.70 -20.13
N SER A 87 -5.47 -26.45 -20.38
CA SER A 87 -4.07 -26.04 -20.48
C SER A 87 -3.86 -24.65 -19.88
N ILE A 88 -2.76 -24.50 -19.13
CA ILE A 88 -2.33 -23.22 -18.57
C ILE A 88 -1.19 -22.69 -19.43
N SER A 89 -1.24 -21.42 -19.85
CA SER A 89 -0.11 -20.81 -20.53
C SER A 89 1.15 -20.90 -19.67
N PRO A 90 2.31 -21.30 -20.22
CA PRO A 90 3.55 -21.46 -19.46
C PRO A 90 4.02 -20.14 -18.81
N THR A 91 3.58 -18.99 -19.32
CA THR A 91 3.90 -17.66 -18.78
C THR A 91 2.96 -17.21 -17.66
N PHE A 92 1.77 -17.80 -17.56
CA PHE A 92 0.75 -17.37 -16.59
C PHE A 92 1.18 -17.61 -15.13
N VAL A 93 1.64 -18.81 -14.81
CA VAL A 93 2.02 -19.17 -13.42
C VAL A 93 3.19 -18.33 -12.90
N PRO A 94 4.33 -18.21 -13.63
CA PRO A 94 5.43 -17.37 -13.14
C PRO A 94 5.03 -15.90 -12.99
N LEU A 95 4.27 -15.34 -13.93
CA LEU A 95 3.83 -13.94 -13.86
C LEU A 95 2.89 -13.69 -12.67
N LEU A 96 1.98 -14.62 -12.41
CA LEU A 96 1.10 -14.60 -11.25
C LEU A 96 1.88 -14.69 -9.94
N SER A 97 2.89 -15.57 -9.88
CA SER A 97 3.74 -15.74 -8.69
C SER A 97 4.52 -14.46 -8.37
N VAL A 98 5.08 -13.80 -9.39
CA VAL A 98 5.74 -12.49 -9.23
C VAL A 98 4.76 -11.46 -8.70
N LYS A 99 3.57 -11.35 -9.29
CA LYS A 99 2.53 -10.43 -8.83
C LYS A 99 2.13 -10.66 -7.37
N LEU A 100 1.90 -11.90 -6.98
CA LEU A 100 1.56 -12.25 -5.59
C LEU A 100 2.72 -11.93 -4.65
N GLY A 101 3.96 -12.21 -5.03
CA GLY A 101 5.16 -11.85 -4.27
C GLY A 101 5.27 -10.34 -4.05
N LEU A 102 5.00 -9.53 -5.09
CA LEU A 102 4.98 -8.07 -4.97
C LEU A 102 3.90 -7.58 -4.00
N VAL A 103 2.68 -8.14 -4.05
CA VAL A 103 1.59 -7.80 -3.13
C VAL A 103 1.94 -8.18 -1.69
N VAL A 104 2.51 -9.37 -1.46
CA VAL A 104 2.99 -9.80 -0.13
C VAL A 104 4.09 -8.86 0.37
N GLY A 105 5.04 -8.48 -0.49
CA GLY A 105 6.06 -7.48 -0.19
C GLY A 105 5.48 -6.13 0.20
N MET A 106 4.47 -5.65 -0.52
CA MET A 106 3.76 -4.42 -0.17
C MET A 106 3.11 -4.49 1.22
N ILE A 107 2.44 -5.61 1.54
CA ILE A 107 1.80 -5.80 2.84
C ILE A 107 2.86 -5.85 3.95
N ALA A 108 3.98 -6.56 3.74
CA ALA A 108 5.06 -6.65 4.70
C ALA A 108 5.68 -5.27 4.99
N VAL A 109 6.02 -4.49 3.95
CA VAL A 109 6.56 -3.13 4.10
C VAL A 109 5.55 -2.22 4.81
N GLN A 110 4.27 -2.30 4.44
CA GLN A 110 3.19 -1.56 5.08
C GLN A 110 3.03 -1.93 6.56
N ALA A 111 3.10 -3.22 6.90
CA ALA A 111 3.03 -3.69 8.28
C ALA A 111 4.23 -3.18 9.10
N VAL A 112 5.45 -3.28 8.58
CA VAL A 112 6.67 -2.74 9.23
C VAL A 112 6.49 -1.24 9.50
N GLN A 113 6.01 -0.49 8.53
CA GLN A 113 5.80 0.94 8.68
C GLN A 113 4.76 1.27 9.76
N GLN A 114 3.65 0.55 9.79
CA GLN A 114 2.55 0.81 10.73
C GLN A 114 2.83 0.29 12.14
N LEU A 115 3.50 -0.85 12.28
CA LEU A 115 3.71 -1.50 13.56
C LEU A 115 5.03 -1.08 14.23
N LEU A 116 6.07 -0.79 13.44
CA LEU A 116 7.39 -0.49 13.98
C LEU A 116 7.78 0.98 13.86
N ILE A 117 7.54 1.60 12.71
CA ILE A 117 8.03 2.96 12.44
C ILE A 117 7.08 4.03 12.99
N TYR A 118 5.77 3.87 12.75
CA TYR A 118 4.76 4.82 13.18
C TYR A 118 4.78 5.06 14.71
N PRO A 119 4.73 4.05 15.60
CA PRO A 119 4.73 4.28 17.05
C PRO A 119 6.03 4.95 17.53
N ARG A 120 7.18 4.64 16.94
CA ARG A 120 8.45 5.30 17.26
C ARG A 120 8.46 6.78 16.87
N ARG A 121 7.81 7.14 15.75
CA ARG A 121 7.64 8.53 15.34
C ARG A 121 6.68 9.30 16.25
N VAL A 122 5.62 8.64 16.71
CA VAL A 122 4.68 9.23 17.69
C VAL A 122 5.38 9.45 19.04
N ALA A 123 6.13 8.48 19.53
CA ALA A 123 6.90 8.63 20.79
C ALA A 123 7.92 9.78 20.69
N ALA A 124 8.65 9.88 19.59
CA ALA A 124 9.59 10.98 19.37
C ALA A 124 8.93 12.36 19.26
N LEU A 125 7.64 12.44 18.91
CA LEU A 125 6.90 13.69 18.91
C LEU A 125 6.59 14.19 20.33
N SER A 126 6.35 13.30 21.29
CA SER A 126 6.13 13.68 22.70
C SER A 126 7.36 14.35 23.29
N ASP A 127 8.56 13.88 22.94
CA ASP A 127 9.82 14.46 23.39
C ASP A 127 10.04 15.88 22.84
N VAL A 128 9.69 16.12 21.56
CA VAL A 128 9.74 17.43 20.93
C VAL A 128 8.73 18.40 21.57
N SER A 129 7.58 17.91 22.00
CA SER A 129 6.52 18.70 22.65
C SER A 129 6.92 19.13 24.07
N ALA A 130 7.83 18.42 24.71
CA ALA A 130 8.36 18.71 26.05
C ALA A 130 9.42 19.83 26.08
N GLY A 131 9.63 20.56 24.96
CA GLY A 131 10.50 21.74 24.91
C GLY A 131 11.93 21.50 24.44
N VAL A 132 12.24 20.32 23.94
CA VAL A 132 13.54 20.03 23.31
C VAL A 132 13.60 20.74 21.95
N GLN A 133 14.29 21.87 21.89
CA GLN A 133 14.44 22.68 20.66
C GLN A 133 15.16 21.95 19.51
N ASN A 134 15.91 20.93 19.79
CA ASN A 134 16.63 20.14 18.80
C ASN A 134 15.89 18.82 18.54
N VAL A 135 15.43 18.65 17.29
CA VAL A 135 14.87 17.37 16.83
C VAL A 135 15.90 16.26 17.05
N PRO A 136 15.62 15.26 17.92
CA PRO A 136 16.59 14.21 18.25
C PRO A 136 17.10 13.51 16.99
N LEU A 137 18.40 13.17 16.96
CA LEU A 137 19.03 12.43 15.85
C LEU A 137 18.24 11.16 15.46
N PRO A 138 17.73 10.35 16.43
CA PRO A 138 16.90 9.19 16.12
C PRO A 138 15.65 9.53 15.29
N PHE A 139 15.03 10.69 15.53
CA PHE A 139 13.84 11.12 14.80
C PHE A 139 14.08 11.32 13.31
N ARG A 140 15.18 12.00 12.93
CA ARG A 140 15.55 12.19 11.52
C ARG A 140 15.77 10.87 10.80
N THR A 141 16.33 9.90 11.50
CA THR A 141 16.54 8.53 10.99
C THR A 141 15.21 7.83 10.73
N TRP A 142 14.27 7.88 11.68
CA TRP A 142 12.94 7.27 11.52
C TRP A 142 12.11 7.93 10.43
N GLN A 143 12.25 9.24 10.26
CA GLN A 143 11.57 9.95 9.17
C GLN A 143 12.14 9.57 7.79
N ARG A 144 13.47 9.51 7.65
CA ARG A 144 14.10 9.05 6.41
C ARG A 144 13.72 7.61 6.07
N LEU A 145 13.74 6.73 7.06
CA LEU A 145 13.33 5.34 6.89
C LEU A 145 11.87 5.23 6.46
N ALA A 146 10.96 6.00 7.04
CA ALA A 146 9.56 6.05 6.63
C ALA A 146 9.43 6.47 5.16
N LEU A 147 10.14 7.51 4.71
CA LEU A 147 10.12 7.96 3.31
C LEU A 147 10.67 6.90 2.35
N LEU A 148 11.76 6.22 2.72
CA LEU A 148 12.31 5.12 1.93
C LEU A 148 11.32 3.96 1.80
N LEU A 149 10.62 3.60 2.89
CA LEU A 149 9.60 2.56 2.87
C LEU A 149 8.39 2.97 2.00
N TYR A 150 7.98 4.23 2.04
CA TYR A 150 6.93 4.71 1.11
C TYR A 150 7.40 4.66 -0.35
N GLY A 151 8.64 5.00 -0.64
CA GLY A 151 9.23 4.85 -1.97
C GLY A 151 9.26 3.39 -2.43
N ALA A 152 9.66 2.48 -1.54
CA ALA A 152 9.62 1.03 -1.81
C ALA A 152 8.19 0.53 -2.08
N LEU A 153 7.20 0.97 -1.31
CA LEU A 153 5.79 0.64 -1.54
C LEU A 153 5.31 1.08 -2.92
N LEU A 154 5.65 2.30 -3.34
CA LEU A 154 5.29 2.81 -4.67
C LEU A 154 5.97 2.00 -5.79
N GLY A 155 7.23 1.62 -5.62
CA GLY A 155 7.95 0.77 -6.56
C GLY A 155 7.31 -0.62 -6.70
N LEU A 156 6.99 -1.26 -5.58
CA LEU A 156 6.30 -2.56 -5.56
C LEU A 156 4.90 -2.47 -6.17
N ALA A 157 4.16 -1.38 -5.89
CA ALA A 157 2.85 -1.14 -6.46
C ALA A 157 2.91 -0.98 -7.98
N GLY A 158 3.87 -0.21 -8.50
CA GLY A 158 4.12 -0.07 -9.94
C GLY A 158 4.41 -1.42 -10.60
N GLY A 159 5.27 -2.24 -9.98
CA GLY A 159 5.56 -3.60 -10.44
C GLY A 159 4.32 -4.50 -10.46
N ALA A 160 3.49 -4.45 -9.42
CA ALA A 160 2.27 -5.25 -9.33
C ALA A 160 1.24 -4.85 -10.40
N VAL A 161 1.09 -3.55 -10.69
CA VAL A 161 0.23 -3.04 -11.78
C VAL A 161 0.78 -3.46 -13.13
N PHE A 162 2.09 -3.35 -13.35
CA PHE A 162 2.73 -3.78 -14.60
C PHE A 162 2.50 -5.28 -14.86
N CYS A 163 2.73 -6.14 -13.86
CA CYS A 163 2.42 -7.56 -13.95
C CYS A 163 0.92 -7.83 -14.25
N ALA A 164 0.02 -7.01 -13.69
CA ALA A 164 -1.41 -7.15 -13.95
C ALA A 164 -1.78 -6.82 -15.41
N VAL A 165 -1.09 -5.87 -16.03
CA VAL A 165 -1.26 -5.53 -17.46
C VAL A 165 -0.74 -6.68 -18.34
N LEU A 166 0.45 -7.21 -18.05
CA LEU A 166 1.03 -8.32 -18.80
C LEU A 166 0.21 -9.62 -18.72
N LEU A 167 -0.52 -9.84 -17.62
CA LEU A 167 -1.43 -11.01 -17.48
C LEU A 167 -2.70 -10.91 -18.33
N ARG A 168 -3.00 -9.73 -18.89
CA ARG A 168 -4.18 -9.50 -19.75
C ARG A 168 -3.89 -9.54 -21.25
N GLY A 169 -2.63 -9.38 -21.66
CA GLY A 169 -2.18 -9.51 -23.06
C GLY A 169 -1.86 -10.94 -23.40
#